data_396b50a24e78988a5d6c90637b5e2101
#
_entry.id   396b50a24e78988a5d6c90637b5e2101
#
_cell.length_a   1.000
_cell.length_b   1.000
_cell.length_c   1.000
_cell.angle_alpha   90.00
_cell.angle_beta   90.00
_cell.angle_gamma   90.00
#
_symmetry.space_group_name_H-M   'P 1'
#
loop_
_entity.id
_entity.type
_entity.pdbx_description
1 polymer ?
#
loop_
_entity_poly.entity_id
_entity_poly.type
_entity_poly.pdbx_seq_one_letter_code
_entity_poly.pdbx_strand_id
1 'polypeptide(L)'
;MEAKKAPAQEKNKYSPEELQEFKALILEKIAKAEKDLEMLQQAVAGSENDVSDTAPTFKTLEEGSNVLLKEENQKLAARQQKFIRDLRAALIRIENGTYGICQATGKLIPKERLMIVPHATMTVEAKEASKKRR
;
A
#
# COMPACT_ATOMS: atom_id res chain seq x y z
N MET A 1 -4.32 -36.94 -4.42
CA MET A 1 -3.89 -36.45 -4.22
C MET A 1 -3.65 -35.90 -4.00
N GLU A 2 -3.63 -36.01 -3.93
CA GLU A 2 -3.20 -35.40 -3.61
C GLU A 2 -2.78 -34.59 -3.44
N ALA A 3 -3.06 -34.84 -3.41
CA ALA A 3 -2.54 -34.01 -3.13
C ALA A 3 -2.29 -33.48 -2.77
N LYS A 4 -2.52 -33.71 -2.68
CA LYS A 4 -2.13 -33.07 -2.27
C LYS A 4 -1.72 -32.62 -1.64
N LYS A 5 -1.88 -33.05 -1.43
CA LYS A 5 -1.32 -32.61 -0.77
C LYS A 5 -0.63 -32.15 -0.36
N ALA A 6 -0.67 -32.45 -0.37
CA ALA A 6 0.13 -32.25 0.19
C ALA A 6 0.64 -31.58 0.22
N PRO A 7 0.71 -31.88 -0.07
CA PRO A 7 1.33 -31.25 0.50
C PRO A 7 1.56 -29.89 0.72
N ALA A 8 1.03 -29.59 1.22
CA ALA A 8 0.99 -28.28 1.73
C ALA A 8 2.29 -27.88 2.30
N GLN A 9 2.88 -28.76 2.88
CA GLN A 9 4.11 -28.45 3.54
C GLN A 9 5.16 -28.03 2.57
N GLU A 10 5.03 -28.54 1.42
CA GLU A 10 5.92 -28.08 0.42
C GLU A 10 5.43 -26.89 -0.24
N LYS A 11 4.38 -26.31 0.28
CA LYS A 11 3.82 -25.14 -0.31
C LYS A 11 4.72 -23.96 -0.08
N ASN A 12 5.50 -23.66 -1.07
CA ASN A 12 6.25 -22.41 -1.10
C ASN A 12 5.54 -21.37 -1.93
N LYS A 13 4.38 -21.70 -2.45
CA LYS A 13 3.60 -20.78 -3.29
C LYS A 13 2.13 -20.98 -3.03
N TYR A 14 1.38 -19.93 -3.29
CA TYR A 14 -0.08 -20.02 -3.23
C TYR A 14 -0.60 -20.63 -4.53
N SER A 15 -1.74 -21.29 -4.43
CA SER A 15 -2.38 -21.89 -5.60
C SER A 15 -2.90 -20.80 -6.53
N PRO A 16 -3.14 -21.13 -7.82
CA PRO A 16 -3.72 -20.15 -8.74
C PRO A 16 -5.03 -19.56 -8.24
N GLU A 17 -5.86 -20.38 -7.59
CA GLU A 17 -7.12 -19.87 -7.05
C GLU A 17 -6.89 -18.87 -5.95
N GLU A 18 -5.95 -19.16 -5.05
CA GLU A 18 -5.62 -18.24 -3.98
C GLU A 18 -5.03 -16.95 -4.54
N LEU A 19 -4.21 -17.06 -5.56
CA LEU A 19 -3.64 -15.88 -6.19
C LEU A 19 -4.71 -15.01 -6.82
N GLN A 20 -5.75 -15.62 -7.38
CA GLN A 20 -6.86 -14.85 -7.93
C GLN A 20 -7.63 -14.10 -6.84
N GLU A 21 -7.79 -14.71 -5.67
CA GLU A 21 -8.41 -14.04 -4.54
C GLU A 21 -7.59 -12.83 -4.12
N PHE A 22 -6.29 -13.00 -4.01
CA PHE A 22 -5.40 -11.88 -3.65
C PHE A 22 -5.42 -10.82 -4.73
N LYS A 23 -5.47 -11.22 -5.99
CA LYS A 23 -5.52 -10.26 -7.09
C LYS A 23 -6.76 -9.38 -6.99
N ALA A 24 -7.92 -10.00 -6.72
CA ALA A 24 -9.16 -9.24 -6.58
C ALA A 24 -9.07 -8.26 -5.42
N LEU A 25 -8.51 -8.71 -4.30
CA LEU A 25 -8.34 -7.84 -3.14
C LEU A 25 -7.41 -6.66 -3.46
N ILE A 26 -6.31 -6.95 -4.14
CA ILE A 26 -5.34 -5.91 -4.47
C ILE A 26 -5.93 -4.89 -5.44
N LEU A 27 -6.66 -5.37 -6.45
CA LEU A 27 -7.31 -4.46 -7.40
C LEU A 27 -8.31 -3.55 -6.71
N GLU A 28 -9.06 -4.09 -5.75
CA GLU A 28 -10.01 -3.30 -5.00
C GLU A 28 -9.28 -2.22 -4.18
N LYS A 29 -8.18 -2.61 -3.55
CA LYS A 29 -7.42 -1.66 -2.74
C LYS A 29 -6.75 -0.59 -3.61
N ILE A 30 -6.30 -0.95 -4.80
CA ILE A 30 -5.74 0.03 -5.72
C ILE A 30 -6.79 1.06 -6.11
N ALA A 31 -7.98 0.60 -6.45
CA ALA A 31 -9.06 1.50 -6.84
C ALA A 31 -9.38 2.49 -5.72
N LYS A 32 -9.48 1.97 -4.49
CA LYS A 32 -9.76 2.83 -3.35
C LYS A 32 -8.61 3.81 -3.09
N ALA A 33 -7.38 3.33 -3.19
CA ALA A 33 -6.21 4.18 -2.95
C ALA A 33 -6.09 5.27 -4.00
N GLU A 34 -6.40 4.95 -5.26
CA GLU A 34 -6.36 5.96 -6.32
C GLU A 34 -7.41 7.03 -6.09
N LYS A 35 -8.58 6.63 -5.63
CA LYS A 35 -9.63 7.59 -5.32
C LYS A 35 -9.21 8.49 -4.15
N ASP A 36 -8.63 7.90 -3.12
CA ASP A 36 -8.15 8.67 -1.98
C ASP A 36 -7.05 9.63 -2.40
N LEU A 37 -6.16 9.18 -3.29
CA LEU A 37 -5.09 10.02 -3.80
C LEU A 37 -5.64 11.21 -4.58
N GLU A 38 -6.65 10.96 -5.41
CA GLU A 38 -7.27 12.03 -6.17
C GLU A 38 -7.86 13.08 -5.25
N MET A 39 -8.54 12.64 -4.20
CA MET A 39 -9.12 13.57 -3.23
C MET A 39 -8.04 14.40 -2.54
N LEU A 40 -6.93 13.77 -2.19
CA LEU A 40 -5.82 14.49 -1.57
C LEU A 40 -5.20 15.51 -2.52
N GLN A 41 -5.06 15.14 -3.78
CA GLN A 41 -4.50 16.04 -4.77
C GLN A 41 -5.41 17.21 -5.03
N GLN A 42 -6.72 16.97 -5.04
CA GLN A 42 -7.68 18.05 -5.20
C GLN A 42 -7.66 18.99 -4.00
N ALA A 43 -7.48 18.45 -2.81
CA ALA A 43 -7.40 19.28 -1.62
C ALA A 43 -6.19 20.19 -1.67
N VAL A 44 -5.05 19.66 -2.15
CA VAL A 44 -3.84 20.47 -2.29
C VAL A 44 -4.06 21.57 -3.33
N ALA A 45 -4.63 21.21 -4.48
CA ALA A 45 -4.89 22.17 -5.53
C ALA A 45 -5.90 23.23 -5.09
N GLY A 46 -6.94 22.81 -4.36
CA GLY A 46 -7.93 23.73 -3.86
C GLY A 46 -7.32 24.73 -2.88
N SER A 47 -6.41 24.24 -2.06
CA SER A 47 -5.70 25.08 -1.12
C SER A 47 -4.90 26.18 -1.82
N GLU A 48 -4.31 25.82 -2.96
CA GLU A 48 -3.55 26.78 -3.75
C GLU A 48 -4.43 27.79 -4.46
N ASN A 49 -5.62 27.36 -4.85
CA ASN A 49 -6.53 28.20 -5.62
C ASN A 49 -7.50 28.97 -4.75
N ASP A 50 -7.46 28.75 -3.47
CA ASP A 50 -8.39 29.39 -2.57
C ASP A 50 -7.89 30.78 -2.18
N VAL A 51 -8.29 31.78 -2.98
CA VAL A 51 -7.93 33.16 -2.74
C VAL A 51 -9.01 33.79 -1.88
N SER A 52 -8.65 34.14 -0.68
CA SER A 52 -9.60 34.69 0.28
C SER A 52 -9.55 36.22 0.29
N ASP A 53 -10.71 36.85 0.41
CA ASP A 53 -10.81 38.29 0.51
C ASP A 53 -10.85 38.75 1.96
N THR A 54 -10.31 37.98 2.87
CA THR A 54 -10.30 38.31 4.28
C THR A 54 -9.32 39.43 4.58
N ALA A 55 -9.46 40.00 5.79
CA ALA A 55 -8.56 41.03 6.27
C ALA A 55 -7.11 40.48 6.32
N PRO A 56 -6.11 41.37 6.18
CA PRO A 56 -4.72 40.92 6.13
C PRO A 56 -4.29 40.04 7.30
N THR A 57 -4.77 40.35 8.50
CA THR A 57 -4.41 39.57 9.68
C THR A 57 -4.94 38.14 9.57
N PHE A 58 -6.20 38.03 9.21
CA PHE A 58 -6.81 36.70 9.03
C PHE A 58 -6.17 35.96 7.87
N LYS A 59 -5.84 36.68 6.81
CA LYS A 59 -5.21 36.09 5.65
C LYS A 59 -3.88 35.47 6.03
N THR A 60 -3.09 36.16 6.84
CA THR A 60 -1.81 35.64 7.27
C THR A 60 -1.97 34.34 8.07
N LEU A 61 -2.95 34.33 8.97
CA LEU A 61 -3.22 33.14 9.78
C LEU A 61 -3.72 32.00 8.90
N GLU A 62 -4.62 32.32 7.97
CA GLU A 62 -5.14 31.32 7.06
C GLU A 62 -4.05 30.76 6.15
N GLU A 63 -3.17 31.62 5.67
CA GLU A 63 -2.08 31.18 4.82
C GLU A 63 -1.14 30.24 5.56
N GLY A 64 -0.81 30.54 6.80
CA GLY A 64 0.02 29.68 7.62
C GLY A 64 -0.64 28.33 7.83
N SER A 65 -1.93 28.34 8.17
CA SER A 65 -2.68 27.14 8.38
C SER A 65 -2.79 26.32 7.09
N ASN A 66 -3.02 27.01 5.96
CA ASN A 66 -3.13 26.33 4.66
C ASN A 66 -1.82 25.70 4.24
N VAL A 67 -0.69 26.33 4.56
CA VAL A 67 0.61 25.79 4.24
C VAL A 67 0.82 24.49 5.00
N LEU A 68 0.47 24.47 6.29
CA LEU A 68 0.61 23.26 7.09
C LEU A 68 -0.28 22.14 6.57
N LEU A 69 -1.53 22.47 6.24
CA LEU A 69 -2.45 21.49 5.70
C LEU A 69 -1.97 20.97 4.36
N LYS A 70 -1.45 21.86 3.54
CA LYS A 70 -0.94 21.46 2.23
C LYS A 70 0.23 20.52 2.39
N GLU A 71 1.16 20.84 3.29
CA GLU A 71 2.31 19.97 3.54
C GLU A 71 1.86 18.60 4.04
N GLU A 72 0.89 18.58 4.95
CA GLU A 72 0.38 17.33 5.48
C GLU A 72 -0.28 16.51 4.38
N ASN A 73 -1.10 17.15 3.55
CA ASN A 73 -1.77 16.47 2.45
C ASN A 73 -0.78 15.97 1.41
N GLN A 74 0.30 16.71 1.18
CA GLN A 74 1.34 16.26 0.25
C GLN A 74 2.04 15.02 0.78
N LYS A 75 2.28 14.96 2.09
CA LYS A 75 2.88 13.78 2.70
C LYS A 75 1.97 12.57 2.58
N LEU A 76 0.68 12.78 2.83
CA LEU A 76 -0.29 11.70 2.70
C LEU A 76 -0.40 11.23 1.26
N ALA A 77 -0.37 12.17 0.31
CA ALA A 77 -0.42 11.81 -1.10
C ALA A 77 0.80 10.99 -1.49
N ALA A 78 1.97 11.37 -1.00
CA ALA A 78 3.19 10.64 -1.30
C ALA A 78 3.11 9.20 -0.75
N ARG A 79 2.56 9.03 0.44
CA ARG A 79 2.36 7.70 1.03
C ARG A 79 1.39 6.88 0.19
N GLN A 80 0.31 7.52 -0.26
CA GLN A 80 -0.67 6.84 -1.09
C GLN A 80 -0.06 6.40 -2.42
N GLN A 81 0.74 7.26 -3.03
CA GLN A 81 1.41 6.92 -4.27
C GLN A 81 2.33 5.72 -4.09
N LYS A 82 3.07 5.69 -2.99
CA LYS A 82 3.94 4.55 -2.70
C LYS A 82 3.13 3.29 -2.48
N PHE A 83 2.04 3.41 -1.74
CA PHE A 83 1.16 2.27 -1.48
C PHE A 83 0.62 1.69 -2.80
N ILE A 84 0.20 2.58 -3.71
CA ILE A 84 -0.31 2.15 -5.01
C ILE A 84 0.78 1.44 -5.80
N ARG A 85 1.99 1.99 -5.80
CA ARG A 85 3.11 1.36 -6.49
C ARG A 85 3.40 -0.03 -5.92
N ASP A 86 3.37 -0.14 -4.61
CA ASP A 86 3.63 -1.42 -3.95
C ASP A 86 2.54 -2.44 -4.29
N LEU A 87 1.28 -1.98 -4.36
CA LEU A 87 0.18 -2.86 -4.74
C LEU A 87 0.31 -3.33 -6.19
N ARG A 88 0.71 -2.43 -7.08
CA ARG A 88 0.91 -2.80 -8.48
C ARG A 88 2.06 -3.79 -8.63
N ALA A 89 3.12 -3.60 -7.85
CA ALA A 89 4.22 -4.56 -7.84
C ALA A 89 3.74 -5.92 -7.37
N ALA A 90 2.82 -5.94 -6.41
CA ALA A 90 2.24 -7.19 -5.95
C ALA A 90 1.49 -7.90 -7.06
N LEU A 91 0.77 -7.15 -7.90
CA LEU A 91 0.08 -7.75 -9.04
C LEU A 91 1.06 -8.42 -10.00
N ILE A 92 2.20 -7.78 -10.21
CA ILE A 92 3.22 -8.36 -11.08
C ILE A 92 3.74 -9.66 -10.49
N ARG A 93 3.94 -9.71 -9.18
CA ARG A 93 4.37 -10.94 -8.54
C ARG A 93 3.33 -12.05 -8.65
N ILE A 94 2.05 -11.68 -8.62
CA ILE A 94 0.99 -12.67 -8.82
C ILE A 94 1.10 -13.28 -10.22
N GLU A 95 1.34 -12.45 -11.23
CA GLU A 95 1.48 -12.95 -12.60
C GLU A 95 2.72 -13.81 -12.75
N ASN A 96 3.78 -13.49 -12.03
CA ASN A 96 5.02 -14.25 -12.08
C ASN A 96 4.98 -15.51 -11.20
N GLY A 97 3.96 -15.65 -10.37
CA GLY A 97 3.86 -16.79 -9.47
C GLY A 97 4.73 -16.68 -8.23
N THR A 98 5.24 -15.49 -7.93
CA THR A 98 6.12 -15.29 -6.78
C THR A 98 5.44 -14.56 -5.64
N TYR A 99 4.17 -14.24 -5.80
CA TYR A 99 3.43 -13.52 -4.77
C TYR A 99 3.31 -14.36 -3.49
N GLY A 100 3.44 -13.69 -2.35
CA GLY A 100 3.27 -14.36 -1.07
C GLY A 100 4.48 -15.11 -0.58
N ILE A 101 5.59 -14.98 -1.28
CA ILE A 101 6.83 -15.65 -0.88
C ILE A 101 7.75 -14.62 -0.25
N CYS A 102 8.24 -14.91 0.94
CA CYS A 102 9.12 -13.99 1.66
C CYS A 102 10.44 -13.85 0.91
N GLN A 103 10.83 -12.62 0.62
CA GLN A 103 12.08 -12.36 -0.11
C GLN A 103 13.31 -12.77 0.68
N ALA A 104 13.23 -12.69 1.99
CA ALA A 104 14.39 -12.96 2.84
C ALA A 104 14.58 -14.44 3.12
N THR A 105 13.50 -15.18 3.32
CA THR A 105 13.58 -16.57 3.77
C THR A 105 13.06 -17.57 2.76
N GLY A 106 12.33 -17.13 1.75
CA GLY A 106 11.72 -18.04 0.79
C GLY A 106 10.48 -18.76 1.33
N LYS A 107 10.10 -18.45 2.54
CA LYS A 107 8.94 -19.08 3.17
C LYS A 107 7.66 -18.37 2.74
N LEU A 108 6.57 -19.08 2.80
CA LEU A 108 5.27 -18.53 2.45
C LEU A 108 4.82 -17.53 3.52
N ILE A 109 4.41 -16.35 3.08
CA ILE A 109 3.86 -15.35 3.98
C ILE A 109 2.44 -15.78 4.34
N PRO A 110 2.07 -15.76 5.63
CA PRO A 110 0.74 -16.21 6.04
C PRO A 110 -0.36 -15.41 5.34
N LYS A 111 -1.43 -16.10 4.99
CA LYS A 111 -2.56 -15.48 4.32
C LYS A 111 -3.14 -14.34 5.15
N GLU A 112 -3.18 -14.51 6.46
CA GLU A 112 -3.70 -13.49 7.35
C GLU A 112 -2.95 -12.18 7.21
N ARG A 113 -1.62 -12.27 7.12
CA ARG A 113 -0.82 -11.07 6.93
C ARG A 113 -1.07 -10.44 5.57
N LEU A 114 -1.23 -11.26 4.53
CA LEU A 114 -1.47 -10.75 3.19
C LEU A 114 -2.86 -10.12 3.06
N MET A 115 -3.82 -10.57 3.86
CA MET A 115 -5.13 -9.94 3.86
C MET A 115 -5.08 -8.54 4.45
N ILE A 116 -4.17 -8.32 5.40
CA ILE A 116 -4.01 -7.03 6.05
C ILE A 116 -3.02 -6.16 5.27
N VAL A 117 -1.92 -6.76 4.84
CA VAL A 117 -0.86 -6.06 4.10
C VAL A 117 -0.62 -6.79 2.78
N PRO A 118 -1.49 -6.56 1.78
CA PRO A 118 -1.42 -7.33 0.52
C PRO A 118 -0.10 -7.16 -0.24
N HIS A 119 0.60 -6.07 -0.02
CA HIS A 119 1.87 -5.81 -0.70
C HIS A 119 3.08 -6.27 0.09
N ALA A 120 2.86 -7.06 1.15
CA ALA A 120 3.96 -7.55 1.98
C ALA A 120 4.91 -8.43 1.16
N THR A 121 6.21 -8.26 1.39
CA THR A 121 7.23 -9.05 0.71
C THR A 121 8.05 -9.88 1.69
N MET A 122 7.77 -9.76 2.97
CA MET A 122 8.50 -10.50 4.01
C MET A 122 7.56 -10.92 5.12
N THR A 123 7.92 -12.02 5.76
CA THR A 123 7.19 -12.44 6.96
C THR A 123 7.50 -11.46 8.08
N VAL A 124 6.67 -11.49 9.12
CA VAL A 124 6.89 -10.64 10.28
C VAL A 124 8.25 -10.93 10.90
N GLU A 125 8.56 -12.20 11.03
CA GLU A 125 9.85 -12.62 11.62
C GLU A 125 11.03 -12.11 10.80
N ALA A 126 10.94 -12.22 9.48
CA ALA A 126 12.02 -11.76 8.61
C ALA A 126 12.19 -10.25 8.68
N LYS A 127 11.08 -9.53 8.75
CA LYS A 127 11.12 -8.08 8.84
C LYS A 127 11.75 -7.62 10.15
N GLU A 128 11.40 -8.31 11.24
CA GLU A 128 11.97 -7.99 12.55
C GLU A 128 13.45 -8.27 12.59
N ALA A 129 13.87 -9.40 12.02
CA ALA A 129 15.28 -9.73 11.95
C ALA A 129 16.07 -8.70 11.15
N SER A 130 15.46 -8.21 10.08
CA SER A 130 16.09 -7.18 9.26
C SER A 130 16.29 -5.88 10.05
N LYS A 131 15.32 -5.52 10.87
CA LYS A 131 15.43 -4.33 11.70
C LYS A 131 16.53 -4.47 12.73
N LYS A 132 16.66 -5.66 13.30
CA LYS A 132 17.67 -5.88 14.34
C LYS A 132 19.08 -5.80 13.80
N ARG A 133 19.26 -6.06 12.52
CA ARG A 133 20.59 -5.98 11.92
C ARG A 133 21.07 -4.56 11.70
N ARG A 134 20.19 -3.61 11.82
CA ARG A 134 20.55 -2.21 11.71
C ARG A 134 20.90 -1.64 13.07
#